data_f1ec47703b706a7efe9a2f9e78d3c627
#
_entry.id   f1ec47703b706a7efe9a2f9e78d3c627
#
_cell.length_a   1.000
_cell.length_b   1.000
_cell.length_c   1.000
_cell.angle_alpha   90.00
_cell.angle_beta   90.00
_cell.angle_gamma   90.00
#
_symmetry.space_group_name_H-M   'P 1'
#
loop_
_entity.id
_entity.type
_entity.pdbx_description
1 polymer ?
#
loop_
_entity_poly.entity_id
_entity_poly.type
_entity_poly.pdbx_seq_one_letter_code
_entity_poly.pdbx_strand_id
1 'polypeptide(L)'
;ELFNGSTWSETADLITARDQMGVAGTQNSAIASGGNNPGHVSCTEDWNGISWSASGALITARGGGSATGLQNAALHYGGSPQQNVGMCTEEYNGTSWSSAAASTIYRSEVPLAGGAMGQSSAVTFGGYNVPNTPSPGYHTSTEHYDGYLPVSASFGKIVATKISGDGSTLSNTLSPGVVSSSAQLAS
;
A
#
# COMPACT_ATOMS: atom_id res chain seq x y z
N GLU A 1 -4.63 22.78 3.13
CA GLU A 1 -5.87 23.30 3.74
C GLU A 1 -6.55 22.22 4.57
N LEU A 2 -7.27 22.60 5.61
CA LEU A 2 -8.06 21.72 6.49
C LEU A 2 -9.53 22.04 6.36
N PHE A 3 -10.37 21.00 6.26
CA PHE A 3 -11.83 21.14 6.24
C PHE A 3 -12.43 20.78 7.60
N ASN A 4 -13.19 21.68 8.19
CA ASN A 4 -13.81 21.50 9.51
C ASN A 4 -15.27 21.02 9.45
N GLY A 5 -15.75 20.61 8.28
CA GLY A 5 -17.16 20.25 8.04
C GLY A 5 -17.99 21.37 7.40
N SER A 6 -17.49 22.61 7.37
CA SER A 6 -18.17 23.77 6.77
C SER A 6 -17.25 24.61 5.91
N THR A 7 -16.02 24.84 6.32
CA THR A 7 -15.08 25.75 5.66
C THR A 7 -13.71 25.11 5.56
N TRP A 8 -12.95 25.56 4.56
CA TRP A 8 -11.53 25.30 4.43
C TRP A 8 -10.71 26.38 5.11
N SER A 9 -9.60 26.01 5.73
CA SER A 9 -8.62 26.93 6.31
C SER A 9 -7.22 26.55 5.88
N GLU A 10 -6.39 27.54 5.66
CA GLU A 10 -4.98 27.34 5.35
C GLU A 10 -4.22 26.70 6.50
N THR A 11 -3.20 25.92 6.14
CA THR A 11 -2.27 25.28 7.07
C THR A 11 -0.88 25.23 6.44
N ALA A 12 0.09 24.57 7.09
CA ALA A 12 1.46 24.49 6.57
C ALA A 12 1.52 23.78 5.21
N ASP A 13 2.39 24.31 4.35
CA ASP A 13 2.67 23.79 3.02
C ASP A 13 3.58 22.55 3.08
N LEU A 14 3.51 21.73 2.01
CA LEU A 14 4.52 20.70 1.74
C LEU A 14 5.91 21.32 1.64
N ILE A 15 6.93 20.61 2.11
CA ILE A 15 8.33 21.00 1.98
C ILE A 15 8.72 21.14 0.50
N THR A 16 8.23 20.20 -0.32
CA THR A 16 8.48 20.17 -1.76
C THR A 16 7.16 20.27 -2.51
N ALA A 17 6.97 21.38 -3.23
CA ALA A 17 5.80 21.56 -4.10
C ALA A 17 5.80 20.51 -5.21
N ARG A 18 4.73 19.75 -5.35
CA ARG A 18 4.58 18.69 -6.35
C ARG A 18 3.12 18.33 -6.59
N ASP A 19 2.86 17.72 -7.71
CA ASP A 19 1.56 17.19 -8.07
C ASP A 19 1.60 15.65 -8.23
N GLN A 20 0.45 15.02 -8.51
CA GLN A 20 0.32 13.59 -8.81
C GLN A 20 0.95 12.65 -7.77
N MET A 21 0.98 13.05 -6.52
CA MET A 21 1.47 12.24 -5.41
C MET A 21 0.44 11.24 -4.91
N GLY A 22 0.89 10.11 -4.38
CA GLY A 22 0.06 9.21 -3.58
C GLY A 22 -0.12 9.78 -2.17
N VAL A 23 -1.35 9.73 -1.65
CA VAL A 23 -1.68 10.23 -0.30
C VAL A 23 -2.43 9.19 0.50
N ALA A 24 -2.14 9.08 1.79
CA ALA A 24 -2.82 8.18 2.73
C ALA A 24 -2.88 8.78 4.13
N GLY A 25 -3.68 8.19 5.01
CA GLY A 25 -3.81 8.61 6.40
C GLY A 25 -5.10 9.37 6.70
N THR A 26 -5.03 10.23 7.69
CA THR A 26 -6.15 11.03 8.21
C THR A 26 -5.81 12.52 8.20
N GLN A 27 -6.78 13.36 8.51
CA GLN A 27 -6.59 14.82 8.62
C GLN A 27 -5.47 15.23 9.60
N ASN A 28 -5.25 14.46 10.65
CA ASN A 28 -4.27 14.76 11.69
C ASN A 28 -2.96 13.97 11.55
N SER A 29 -2.91 13.00 10.64
CA SER A 29 -1.78 12.12 10.47
C SER A 29 -1.81 11.53 9.05
N ALA A 30 -1.10 12.16 8.13
CA ALA A 30 -1.12 11.81 6.71
C ALA A 30 0.30 11.66 6.15
N ILE A 31 0.40 10.98 5.02
CA ILE A 31 1.62 10.79 4.25
C ILE A 31 1.38 11.22 2.81
N ALA A 32 2.35 11.91 2.21
CA ALA A 32 2.41 12.23 0.79
C ALA A 32 3.68 11.64 0.19
N SER A 33 3.56 10.79 -0.80
CA SER A 33 4.67 10.02 -1.37
C SER A 33 4.73 10.13 -2.89
N GLY A 34 5.95 10.26 -3.43
CA GLY A 34 6.18 10.43 -4.87
C GLY A 34 5.63 11.75 -5.41
N GLY A 35 5.24 11.75 -6.66
CA GLY A 35 4.72 12.91 -7.39
C GLY A 35 5.68 13.43 -8.48
N ASN A 36 5.37 14.63 -9.01
CA ASN A 36 6.16 15.31 -10.04
C ASN A 36 6.63 16.69 -9.57
N ASN A 37 7.94 17.00 -9.80
CA ASN A 37 8.52 18.34 -9.62
C ASN A 37 9.93 18.45 -10.24
N PRO A 38 10.15 18.99 -11.42
CA PRO A 38 9.32 18.89 -12.63
C PRO A 38 9.29 17.47 -13.23
N GLY A 39 10.07 16.54 -12.70
CA GLY A 39 10.09 15.12 -13.05
C GLY A 39 9.56 14.28 -11.90
N HIS A 40 9.52 12.98 -12.09
CA HIS A 40 9.09 12.04 -11.05
C HIS A 40 10.07 12.08 -9.86
N VAL A 41 9.50 12.16 -8.66
CA VAL A 41 10.26 12.20 -7.40
C VAL A 41 9.93 11.00 -6.53
N SER A 42 10.84 10.63 -5.63
CA SER A 42 10.66 9.58 -4.64
C SER A 42 10.39 10.11 -3.23
N CYS A 43 10.44 11.43 -3.04
CA CYS A 43 10.32 12.01 -1.70
C CYS A 43 8.98 11.66 -1.05
N THR A 44 9.04 11.46 0.26
CA THR A 44 7.89 11.23 1.13
C THR A 44 7.91 12.27 2.23
N GLU A 45 6.75 12.78 2.57
CA GLU A 45 6.56 13.72 3.66
C GLU A 45 5.41 13.25 4.57
N ASP A 46 5.63 13.39 5.86
CA ASP A 46 4.69 13.03 6.92
C ASP A 46 4.05 14.27 7.54
N TRP A 47 2.72 14.27 7.63
CA TRP A 47 1.91 15.30 8.25
C TRP A 47 1.53 14.91 9.69
N ASN A 48 1.81 15.76 10.67
CA ASN A 48 1.51 15.51 12.08
C ASN A 48 0.30 16.28 12.62
N GLY A 49 -0.52 16.85 11.76
CA GLY A 49 -1.67 17.71 12.11
C GLY A 49 -1.32 19.20 12.15
N ILE A 50 -0.03 19.58 12.08
CA ILE A 50 0.44 20.96 12.18
C ILE A 50 1.45 21.32 11.05
N SER A 51 2.37 20.40 10.76
CA SER A 51 3.47 20.63 9.80
C SER A 51 3.85 19.35 9.07
N TRP A 52 4.49 19.53 7.91
CA TRP A 52 5.10 18.46 7.15
C TRP A 52 6.56 18.25 7.54
N SER A 53 7.01 17.02 7.55
CA SER A 53 8.41 16.63 7.77
C SER A 53 8.83 15.59 6.74
N ALA A 54 10.11 15.67 6.30
CA ALA A 54 10.66 14.69 5.38
C ALA A 54 10.72 13.29 6.04
N SER A 55 10.43 12.25 5.25
CA SER A 55 10.42 10.87 5.66
C SER A 55 11.14 9.97 4.65
N GLY A 56 11.16 8.65 4.88
CA GLY A 56 11.82 7.68 4.02
C GLY A 56 11.29 7.72 2.59
N ALA A 57 12.17 7.88 1.60
CA ALA A 57 11.80 7.98 0.20
C ALA A 57 11.32 6.63 -0.37
N LEU A 58 10.42 6.67 -1.35
CA LEU A 58 10.08 5.52 -2.20
C LEU A 58 11.36 4.94 -2.84
N ILE A 59 11.39 3.65 -3.03
CA ILE A 59 12.49 2.95 -3.74
C ILE A 59 12.58 3.44 -5.18
N THR A 60 11.42 3.70 -5.79
CA THR A 60 11.35 4.15 -7.18
C THR A 60 10.61 5.48 -7.29
N ALA A 61 11.25 6.50 -7.88
CA ALA A 61 10.61 7.78 -8.17
C ALA A 61 9.45 7.60 -9.14
N ARG A 62 8.27 8.11 -8.78
CA ARG A 62 7.05 7.96 -9.59
C ARG A 62 6.02 9.04 -9.31
N GLY A 63 5.23 9.37 -10.34
CA GLY A 63 4.04 10.22 -10.23
C GLY A 63 2.82 9.50 -10.82
N GLY A 64 1.61 9.97 -10.52
CA GLY A 64 0.37 9.35 -10.98
C GLY A 64 0.06 7.99 -10.33
N GLY A 65 0.79 7.62 -9.29
CA GLY A 65 0.45 6.51 -8.43
C GLY A 65 -0.58 6.92 -7.37
N SER A 66 -1.07 5.95 -6.63
CA SER A 66 -2.00 6.18 -5.52
C SER A 66 -1.51 5.52 -4.24
N ALA A 67 -1.92 6.05 -3.10
CA ALA A 67 -1.61 5.43 -1.82
C ALA A 67 -2.87 5.24 -0.96
N THR A 68 -2.79 4.31 -0.03
CA THR A 68 -3.85 4.02 0.95
C THR A 68 -3.25 3.53 2.26
N GLY A 69 -4.05 3.47 3.32
CA GLY A 69 -3.63 3.01 4.64
C GLY A 69 -3.45 4.14 5.63
N LEU A 70 -2.67 3.89 6.66
CA LEU A 70 -2.32 4.84 7.72
C LEU A 70 -0.97 5.51 7.42
N GLN A 71 -0.69 6.65 8.05
CA GLN A 71 0.59 7.35 7.89
C GLN A 71 1.81 6.44 8.12
N ASN A 72 1.76 5.59 9.14
CA ASN A 72 2.84 4.68 9.51
C ASN A 72 2.70 3.26 8.94
N ALA A 73 1.69 3.01 8.11
CA ALA A 73 1.41 1.72 7.50
C ALA A 73 0.66 1.96 6.18
N ALA A 74 1.36 2.56 5.20
CA ALA A 74 0.80 2.94 3.91
C ALA A 74 1.25 1.97 2.80
N LEU A 75 0.40 1.83 1.80
CA LEU A 75 0.67 1.14 0.55
C LEU A 75 0.69 2.17 -0.57
N HIS A 76 1.74 2.20 -1.39
CA HIS A 76 1.81 2.98 -2.62
C HIS A 76 1.84 2.05 -3.82
N TYR A 77 1.00 2.31 -4.80
CA TYR A 77 0.79 1.46 -5.95
C TYR A 77 0.78 2.23 -7.26
N GLY A 78 1.34 1.62 -8.30
CA GLY A 78 1.26 2.13 -9.67
C GLY A 78 2.07 3.40 -9.93
N GLY A 79 1.68 4.12 -10.95
CA GLY A 79 2.31 5.36 -11.41
C GLY A 79 3.18 5.18 -12.65
N SER A 80 3.84 6.26 -13.05
CA SER A 80 4.76 6.32 -14.20
C SER A 80 6.16 6.72 -13.75
N PRO A 81 7.26 6.63 -14.52
CA PRO A 81 7.34 6.83 -15.97
C PRO A 81 7.53 5.59 -16.84
N GLN A 82 7.69 4.40 -16.28
CA GLN A 82 8.10 3.23 -17.08
C GLN A 82 7.18 2.03 -16.86
N GLN A 83 7.16 1.12 -17.83
CA GLN A 83 6.30 -0.08 -17.81
C GLN A 83 6.38 -0.90 -16.51
N ASN A 84 7.55 -0.97 -15.90
CA ASN A 84 7.74 -1.73 -14.66
C ASN A 84 7.26 -0.98 -13.41
N VAL A 85 7.22 0.37 -13.43
CA VAL A 85 6.81 1.19 -12.29
C VAL A 85 5.30 1.14 -12.06
N GLY A 86 4.50 1.11 -13.12
CA GLY A 86 3.04 1.04 -13.03
C GLY A 86 2.49 -0.26 -12.44
N MET A 87 3.33 -1.28 -12.27
CA MET A 87 3.01 -2.53 -11.57
C MET A 87 3.62 -2.58 -10.17
N CYS A 88 4.53 -1.65 -9.83
CA CYS A 88 5.21 -1.67 -8.55
C CYS A 88 4.27 -1.31 -7.41
N THR A 89 4.43 -2.04 -6.32
CA THR A 89 3.79 -1.78 -5.05
C THR A 89 4.87 -1.64 -3.99
N GLU A 90 4.74 -0.65 -3.14
CA GLU A 90 5.64 -0.43 -2.01
C GLU A 90 4.84 -0.26 -0.73
N GLU A 91 5.32 -0.88 0.34
CA GLU A 91 4.77 -0.78 1.69
C GLU A 91 5.65 0.09 2.58
N TYR A 92 5.01 0.98 3.34
CA TYR A 92 5.65 1.88 4.29
C TYR A 92 5.44 1.39 5.73
N ASN A 93 6.51 1.33 6.51
CA ASN A 93 6.47 0.85 7.89
C ASN A 93 6.56 1.97 8.95
N GLY A 94 6.33 3.22 8.54
CA GLY A 94 6.49 4.41 9.39
C GLY A 94 7.89 5.04 9.34
N THR A 95 8.84 4.43 8.61
CA THR A 95 10.22 4.95 8.50
C THR A 95 10.79 4.78 7.10
N SER A 96 10.51 3.67 6.44
CA SER A 96 11.07 3.31 5.14
C SER A 96 10.05 2.54 4.30
N TRP A 97 10.26 2.59 2.97
CA TRP A 97 9.50 1.81 2.00
C TRP A 97 10.22 0.51 1.67
N SER A 98 9.44 -0.53 1.46
CA SER A 98 9.91 -1.84 0.98
C SER A 98 9.06 -2.31 -0.19
N SER A 99 9.69 -3.04 -1.13
CA SER A 99 8.95 -3.62 -2.26
C SER A 99 7.96 -4.68 -1.77
N ALA A 100 6.76 -4.63 -2.35
CA ALA A 100 5.69 -5.58 -2.11
C ALA A 100 5.30 -6.31 -3.40
N ALA A 101 4.29 -7.19 -3.35
CA ALA A 101 3.83 -7.93 -4.50
C ALA A 101 3.37 -6.98 -5.63
N ALA A 102 3.95 -7.15 -6.82
CA ALA A 102 3.55 -6.38 -7.99
C ALA A 102 2.14 -6.77 -8.44
N SER A 103 1.41 -5.81 -9.01
CA SER A 103 0.14 -6.10 -9.66
C SER A 103 0.36 -6.86 -10.98
N THR A 104 -0.71 -7.42 -11.52
CA THR A 104 -0.69 -8.10 -12.82
C THR A 104 -0.89 -7.14 -14.00
N ILE A 105 -1.38 -5.94 -13.73
CA ILE A 105 -1.72 -4.95 -14.75
C ILE A 105 -0.99 -3.64 -14.46
N TYR A 106 -0.32 -3.12 -15.49
CA TYR A 106 0.25 -1.78 -15.45
C TYR A 106 -0.85 -0.72 -15.34
N ARG A 107 -0.71 0.21 -14.40
CA ARG A 107 -1.64 1.33 -14.25
C ARG A 107 -0.93 2.60 -13.80
N SER A 108 -1.33 3.71 -14.39
CA SER A 108 -1.09 5.06 -13.88
C SER A 108 -2.43 5.76 -13.67
N GLU A 109 -2.44 6.87 -12.94
CA GLU A 109 -3.64 7.64 -12.62
C GLU A 109 -4.76 6.75 -12.03
N VAL A 110 -4.40 5.90 -11.11
CA VAL A 110 -5.28 4.89 -10.53
C VAL A 110 -5.95 5.37 -9.25
N PRO A 111 -7.23 5.13 -9.08
CA PRO A 111 -7.84 5.13 -7.77
C PRO A 111 -7.41 3.87 -7.01
N LEU A 112 -7.05 4.04 -5.75
CA LEU A 112 -6.79 2.97 -4.81
C LEU A 112 -7.73 3.15 -3.63
N ALA A 113 -8.52 2.14 -3.35
CA ALA A 113 -9.34 2.10 -2.16
C ALA A 113 -8.77 1.07 -1.20
N GLY A 114 -8.56 1.48 0.02
CA GLY A 114 -8.16 0.61 1.12
C GLY A 114 -8.82 1.08 2.40
N GLY A 115 -9.14 0.15 3.27
CA GLY A 115 -9.71 0.47 4.57
C GLY A 115 -8.68 1.10 5.52
N ALA A 116 -9.15 1.62 6.65
CA ALA A 116 -8.32 2.10 7.75
C ALA A 116 -7.49 0.98 8.43
N MET A 117 -7.43 -0.20 7.83
CA MET A 117 -6.76 -1.41 8.33
C MET A 117 -5.27 -1.48 7.95
N GLY A 118 -4.70 -0.39 7.41
CA GLY A 118 -3.28 -0.36 7.03
C GLY A 118 -3.01 -0.87 5.61
N GLN A 119 -1.74 -1.16 5.34
CA GLN A 119 -1.23 -1.50 4.01
C GLN A 119 -1.53 -2.93 3.54
N SER A 120 -2.10 -3.79 4.39
CA SER A 120 -2.20 -5.22 4.12
C SER A 120 -3.42 -5.63 3.29
N SER A 121 -4.33 -4.71 2.96
CA SER A 121 -5.49 -5.02 2.13
C SER A 121 -5.95 -3.78 1.36
N ALA A 122 -5.95 -3.88 0.04
CA ALA A 122 -6.38 -2.81 -0.83
C ALA A 122 -7.06 -3.36 -2.09
N VAL A 123 -7.86 -2.53 -2.72
CA VAL A 123 -8.44 -2.81 -4.03
C VAL A 123 -8.11 -1.67 -4.97
N THR A 124 -7.64 -1.99 -6.16
CA THR A 124 -7.45 -1.05 -7.26
C THR A 124 -8.37 -1.38 -8.43
N PHE A 125 -8.87 -0.38 -9.10
CA PHE A 125 -9.77 -0.56 -10.23
C PHE A 125 -9.62 0.59 -11.23
N GLY A 126 -9.95 0.32 -12.50
CA GLY A 126 -9.81 1.33 -13.54
C GLY A 126 -8.35 1.72 -13.80
N GLY A 127 -8.11 3.00 -14.04
CA GLY A 127 -6.80 3.57 -14.33
C GLY A 127 -6.50 3.64 -15.82
N TYR A 128 -5.38 4.28 -16.13
CA TYR A 128 -4.91 4.50 -17.50
C TYR A 128 -3.59 3.78 -17.72
N ASN A 129 -3.44 3.19 -18.88
CA ASN A 129 -2.20 2.57 -19.32
C ASN A 129 -1.57 3.43 -20.42
N VAL A 130 -0.32 3.83 -20.21
CA VAL A 130 0.39 4.70 -21.17
C VAL A 130 0.60 4.02 -22.54
N PRO A 131 0.76 4.81 -23.63
CA PRO A 131 1.17 4.28 -24.92
C PRO A 131 2.49 3.49 -24.79
N ASN A 132 2.62 2.41 -25.57
CA ASN A 132 3.74 1.46 -25.60
C ASN A 132 3.71 0.35 -24.53
N THR A 133 2.57 0.14 -23.88
CA THR A 133 2.31 -1.06 -23.10
C THR A 133 1.49 -2.08 -23.90
N PRO A 134 1.45 -3.36 -23.50
CA PRO A 134 0.69 -4.39 -24.21
C PRO A 134 -0.80 -4.10 -24.39
N SER A 135 -1.38 -3.24 -23.55
CA SER A 135 -2.78 -2.85 -23.61
C SER A 135 -2.93 -1.36 -23.25
N PRO A 136 -2.59 -0.43 -24.14
CA PRO A 136 -2.75 1.00 -23.88
C PRO A 136 -4.23 1.37 -23.79
N GLY A 137 -4.57 2.33 -22.92
CA GLY A 137 -5.90 2.86 -22.75
C GLY A 137 -6.48 2.75 -21.34
N TYR A 138 -7.77 2.94 -21.23
CA TYR A 138 -8.48 2.87 -19.95
C TYR A 138 -8.83 1.41 -19.59
N HIS A 139 -8.70 1.08 -18.31
CA HIS A 139 -9.02 -0.25 -17.79
C HIS A 139 -10.35 -0.27 -17.03
N THR A 140 -11.07 -1.39 -17.14
CA THR A 140 -12.26 -1.69 -16.34
C THR A 140 -11.97 -2.74 -15.27
N SER A 141 -10.77 -3.32 -15.29
CA SER A 141 -10.37 -4.41 -14.39
C SER A 141 -10.19 -3.94 -12.95
N THR A 142 -10.43 -4.86 -12.03
CA THR A 142 -10.24 -4.68 -10.59
C THR A 142 -9.24 -5.72 -10.12
N GLU A 143 -8.31 -5.31 -9.26
CA GLU A 143 -7.36 -6.21 -8.60
C GLU A 143 -7.42 -6.01 -7.09
N HIS A 144 -7.27 -7.08 -6.36
CA HIS A 144 -7.12 -7.12 -4.93
C HIS A 144 -5.64 -7.21 -4.56
N TYR A 145 -5.24 -6.41 -3.58
CA TYR A 145 -3.98 -6.57 -2.88
C TYR A 145 -4.26 -7.17 -1.50
N ASP A 146 -3.80 -8.38 -1.28
CA ASP A 146 -3.76 -9.01 0.02
C ASP A 146 -2.29 -9.05 0.43
N GLY A 147 -1.88 -8.10 1.25
CA GLY A 147 -0.54 -8.06 1.81
C GLY A 147 -0.30 -9.33 2.60
N TYR A 148 0.56 -10.18 2.09
CA TYR A 148 1.05 -11.32 2.84
C TYR A 148 1.88 -10.77 3.99
N LEU A 149 1.29 -10.71 5.17
CA LEU A 149 2.11 -10.64 6.36
C LEU A 149 2.83 -12.00 6.42
N PRO A 150 4.16 -12.08 6.20
CA PRO A 150 4.86 -13.29 6.55
C PRO A 150 4.66 -13.45 8.06
N VAL A 151 3.73 -14.31 8.45
CA VAL A 151 3.51 -14.65 9.85
C VAL A 151 4.66 -15.54 10.30
N SER A 152 5.87 -15.00 10.31
CA SER A 152 6.92 -15.49 11.18
C SER A 152 6.70 -14.92 12.59
N ALA A 153 5.45 -14.92 13.05
CA ALA A 153 5.18 -14.70 14.43
C ALA A 153 5.40 -16.04 15.14
N SER A 154 6.42 -16.10 15.94
CA SER A 154 6.58 -17.13 16.96
C SER A 154 5.47 -16.95 17.99
N PHE A 155 4.29 -17.52 17.73
CA PHE A 155 3.20 -17.53 18.69
C PHE A 155 3.49 -18.60 19.73
N GLY A 156 3.68 -18.22 20.99
CA GLY A 156 3.78 -19.19 22.08
C GLY A 156 2.51 -20.05 22.24
N LYS A 157 1.36 -19.56 21.80
CA LYS A 157 0.09 -20.27 21.72
C LYS A 157 -0.90 -19.55 20.82
N ILE A 158 -1.43 -20.22 19.80
CA ILE A 158 -2.56 -19.72 19.01
C ILE A 158 -3.84 -20.35 19.59
N VAL A 159 -4.74 -19.52 20.08
CA VAL A 159 -6.12 -19.93 20.40
C VAL A 159 -7.01 -19.35 19.31
N ALA A 160 -7.28 -20.12 18.29
CA ALA A 160 -8.19 -19.73 17.22
C ALA A 160 -9.43 -20.64 17.23
N THR A 161 -10.61 -20.04 17.10
CA THR A 161 -11.86 -20.77 16.95
C THR A 161 -12.03 -21.32 15.53
N LYS A 162 -11.26 -20.79 14.57
CA LYS A 162 -11.20 -21.29 13.19
C LYS A 162 -9.90 -20.84 12.53
N ILE A 163 -9.18 -21.79 11.94
CA ILE A 163 -8.08 -21.53 11.00
C ILE A 163 -8.58 -21.98 9.64
N SER A 164 -8.74 -21.03 8.70
CA SER A 164 -9.14 -21.33 7.32
C SER A 164 -7.97 -21.10 6.37
N GLY A 165 -7.60 -22.12 5.63
CA GLY A 165 -6.58 -22.16 4.60
C GLY A 165 -6.55 -23.56 4.00
N ASP A 166 -5.99 -23.70 2.81
CA ASP A 166 -5.89 -25.01 2.14
C ASP A 166 -4.86 -25.95 2.78
N GLY A 167 -4.13 -25.48 3.80
CA GLY A 167 -3.13 -26.27 4.54
C GLY A 167 -1.88 -26.63 3.74
N SER A 168 -1.78 -26.20 2.48
CA SER A 168 -0.68 -26.58 1.57
C SER A 168 0.68 -26.04 1.97
N THR A 169 0.74 -25.08 2.89
CA THR A 169 1.96 -24.43 3.36
C THR A 169 2.34 -24.71 4.82
N LEU A 170 1.63 -25.60 5.49
CA LEU A 170 2.04 -26.06 6.82
C LEU A 170 3.22 -27.04 6.67
N SER A 171 4.44 -26.53 6.77
CA SER A 171 5.63 -27.38 6.75
C SER A 171 5.76 -28.22 8.01
N ASN A 172 6.33 -29.43 7.86
CA ASN A 172 6.46 -30.54 8.80
C ASN A 172 7.24 -30.29 10.10
N THR A 173 7.18 -29.12 10.70
CA THR A 173 7.83 -28.82 11.99
C THR A 173 6.83 -28.61 13.11
N LEU A 174 5.76 -29.39 13.11
CA LEU A 174 4.83 -29.37 14.23
C LEU A 174 5.42 -30.12 15.41
N SER A 175 5.48 -29.47 16.58
CA SER A 175 5.84 -30.14 17.84
C SER A 175 4.80 -31.24 18.15
N PRO A 176 5.20 -32.33 18.81
CA PRO A 176 4.26 -33.39 19.24
C PRO A 176 3.05 -32.80 19.98
N GLY A 177 1.84 -33.15 19.57
CA GLY A 177 0.58 -32.65 20.13
C GLY A 177 -0.09 -31.53 19.35
N VAL A 178 0.49 -31.08 18.24
CA VAL A 178 -0.15 -30.10 17.34
C VAL A 178 -0.85 -30.84 16.20
N VAL A 179 -2.15 -30.65 16.06
CA VAL A 179 -2.94 -31.26 14.97
C VAL A 179 -2.88 -30.40 13.71
N SER A 180 -2.63 -31.01 12.57
CA SER A 180 -2.52 -30.35 11.26
C SER A 180 -3.72 -30.59 10.36
N SER A 181 -4.64 -31.47 10.73
CA SER A 181 -5.87 -31.74 9.98
C SER A 181 -7.00 -32.25 10.88
N SER A 182 -8.23 -32.17 10.38
CA SER A 182 -9.41 -32.70 11.08
C SER A 182 -9.36 -34.21 11.33
N ALA A 183 -8.56 -34.95 10.57
CA ALA A 183 -8.38 -36.40 10.76
C ALA A 183 -7.56 -36.75 12.01
N GLN A 184 -6.77 -35.82 12.54
CA GLN A 184 -5.98 -36.02 13.76
C GLN A 184 -6.77 -35.70 15.05
N LEU A 185 -7.97 -35.16 14.94
CA LEU A 185 -8.84 -34.82 16.07
C LEU A 185 -9.72 -36.03 16.50
N ALA A 186 -9.73 -37.10 15.72
CA ALA A 186 -10.58 -38.29 15.95
C ALA A 186 -9.84 -39.49 16.60
N SER A 187 -8.59 -39.27 17.05
CA SER A 187 -7.78 -40.32 17.70
C SER A 187 -7.55 -40.06 19.19
#